data_d4a9d3f0bb86d65ea47637b57c129518
#
_entry.id   d4a9d3f0bb86d65ea47637b57c129518
#
_cell.length_a   1.000
_cell.length_b   1.000
_cell.length_c   1.000
_cell.angle_alpha   90.00
_cell.angle_beta   90.00
_cell.angle_gamma   90.00
#
_symmetry.space_group_name_H-M   'P 1'
#
loop_
_entity.id
_entity.type
_entity.pdbx_description
1 polymer ?
#
loop_
_entity_poly.entity_id
_entity_poly.type
_entity_poly.pdbx_seq_one_letter_code
_entity_poly.pdbx_strand_id
1 'polypeptide(L)'
;LHERVAPAGALMPTSGPKVGELTEEIVLKSIHNQSLTVGGATASSLASFILFISPTCPVCKSLVPTAKSLVNSESHRMQLLFASDGDELEQHQRYAKDLDIDDNSYVLSEALGRAFEVSKLPFAVLIDADGILRGKGLVNTREHMESLVESMDSGIVTVQEYIGSIQNEQESIESSAMEHTS
;
A
#
# COMPACT_ATOMS: atom_id res chain seq x y z
N LEU A 1 -22.06 20.33 5.68
CA LEU A 1 -22.10 20.37 5.52
C LEU A 1 -22.35 20.25 4.87
N HIS A 2 -22.42 20.29 4.89
CA HIS A 2 -22.60 20.20 4.52
C HIS A 2 -22.38 19.82 3.89
N GLU A 3 -22.24 19.82 3.94
CA GLU A 3 -21.98 19.53 3.52
C GLU A 3 -21.80 19.13 2.79
N ARG A 4 -21.97 19.38 2.78
CA ARG A 4 -21.76 19.13 2.31
C ARG A 4 -21.66 18.75 1.50
N VAL A 5 -21.59 19.00 1.56
CA VAL A 5 -21.35 18.74 1.01
C VAL A 5 -21.23 18.29 0.20
N ALA A 6 -21.26 18.36 0.19
CA ALA A 6 -20.88 18.04 -0.28
C ALA A 6 -20.90 17.52 -0.97
N PRO A 7 -21.02 17.80 -0.99
CA PRO A 7 -20.74 17.26 -1.39
C PRO A 7 -20.65 16.57 -2.07
N ALA A 8 -20.64 16.60 -2.02
CA ALA A 8 -20.22 16.18 -2.21
C ALA A 8 -19.88 15.60 -2.71
N GLY A 9 -19.85 15.70 -2.68
CA GLY A 9 -19.16 15.37 -2.59
C GLY A 9 -18.80 14.85 -2.81
N ALA A 10 -19.00 15.08 -2.83
CA ALA A 10 -18.38 14.76 -2.61
C ALA A 10 -17.99 14.29 -2.70
N LEU A 11 -18.05 14.43 -2.86
CA LEU A 11 -17.57 14.02 -2.67
C LEU A 11 -16.85 13.57 -2.66
N MET A 12 -16.49 13.68 -2.70
CA MET A 12 -15.77 13.29 -2.53
C MET A 12 -15.04 12.77 -2.42
N PRO A 13 -14.62 12.97 -2.46
CA PRO A 13 -13.78 12.44 -2.44
C PRO A 13 -13.09 11.99 -2.04
N THR A 14 -13.22 12.69 -2.15
CA THR A 14 -12.85 12.14 -1.57
C THR A 14 -11.68 11.41 -1.07
N SER A 15 -11.25 11.00 -1.07
CA SER A 15 -10.46 9.85 -0.99
C SER A 15 -9.09 10.06 -1.60
N GLY A 16 -8.10 9.40 -1.11
CA GLY A 16 -6.73 9.57 -1.48
C GLY A 16 -6.43 9.36 -2.96
N PRO A 17 -5.16 9.33 -3.34
CA PRO A 17 -4.78 9.21 -4.74
C PRO A 17 -5.26 7.89 -5.33
N LYS A 18 -5.64 7.95 -6.57
CA LYS A 18 -6.00 6.74 -7.32
C LYS A 18 -4.74 6.12 -7.89
N VAL A 19 -4.80 4.84 -8.14
CA VAL A 19 -3.69 4.14 -8.76
C VAL A 19 -3.40 4.75 -10.13
N GLY A 20 -2.14 5.01 -10.39
CA GLY A 20 -1.67 5.70 -11.58
C GLY A 20 -1.47 7.18 -11.40
N GLU A 21 -1.87 7.74 -10.26
CA GLU A 21 -1.72 9.16 -9.98
C GLU A 21 -0.50 9.44 -9.12
N LEU A 22 0.03 10.64 -9.26
CA LEU A 22 1.13 11.11 -8.43
C LEU A 22 0.61 11.31 -7.01
N THR A 23 1.33 10.75 -6.04
CA THR A 23 1.00 10.92 -4.64
C THR A 23 1.57 12.23 -4.12
N GLU A 24 0.93 12.76 -3.07
CA GLU A 24 1.47 13.94 -2.38
C GLU A 24 2.62 13.52 -1.48
N GLU A 25 3.56 14.41 -1.35
CA GLU A 25 4.68 14.20 -0.43
C GLU A 25 4.19 14.34 1.01
N ILE A 26 4.43 13.31 1.82
CA ILE A 26 4.04 13.30 3.22
C ILE A 26 5.30 13.09 4.05
N VAL A 27 5.59 14.04 4.92
CA VAL A 27 6.73 13.95 5.83
C VAL A 27 6.26 13.31 7.14
N LEU A 28 6.95 12.26 7.56
CA LEU A 28 6.58 11.47 8.72
C LEU A 28 7.77 11.32 9.66
N LYS A 29 7.47 10.89 10.87
CA LYS A 29 8.49 10.53 11.84
C LYS A 29 8.41 9.04 12.14
N SER A 30 9.56 8.37 12.13
CA SER A 30 9.63 6.99 12.55
C SER A 30 9.43 6.88 14.05
N ILE A 31 9.24 5.67 14.56
CA ILE A 31 9.14 5.45 16.01
C ILE A 31 10.46 5.72 16.72
N HIS A 32 11.53 5.93 15.97
CA HIS A 32 12.82 6.37 16.49
C HIS A 32 13.05 7.86 16.22
N ASN A 33 11.99 8.59 15.92
CA ASN A 33 12.01 10.05 15.74
C ASN A 33 12.84 10.55 14.56
N GLN A 34 13.11 9.70 13.58
CA GLN A 34 13.79 10.12 12.37
C GLN A 34 12.78 10.55 11.32
N SER A 35 13.07 11.63 10.63
CA SER A 35 12.20 12.13 9.56
C SER A 35 12.35 11.26 8.32
N LEU A 36 11.23 10.97 7.69
CA LEU A 36 11.21 10.28 6.41
C LEU A 36 10.05 10.82 5.57
N THR A 37 10.15 10.65 4.27
CA THR A 37 9.17 11.17 3.35
C THR A 37 8.57 10.03 2.56
N VAL A 38 7.25 10.06 2.41
CA VAL A 38 6.49 9.10 1.62
C VAL A 38 5.75 9.86 0.55
N GLY A 39 5.73 9.30 -0.65
CA GLY A 39 5.02 9.91 -1.76
C GLY A 39 5.79 11.04 -2.40
N GLY A 40 5.22 11.60 -3.46
CA GLY A 40 5.86 12.61 -4.26
C GLY A 40 7.05 12.06 -5.05
N ALA A 41 7.55 12.85 -5.99
CA ALA A 41 8.74 12.48 -6.72
C ALA A 41 9.94 12.60 -5.79
N THR A 42 10.64 11.51 -5.54
CA THR A 42 11.74 11.48 -4.59
C THR A 42 13.09 11.48 -5.32
N ALA A 43 14.13 11.91 -4.59
CA ALA A 43 15.49 11.78 -5.10
C ALA A 43 15.97 10.33 -5.02
N SER A 44 15.27 9.49 -4.30
CA SER A 44 15.57 8.06 -4.20
C SER A 44 15.11 7.35 -5.45
N SER A 45 15.90 6.37 -5.90
CA SER A 45 15.51 5.52 -7.02
C SER A 45 14.69 4.31 -6.57
N LEU A 46 14.26 4.30 -5.31
CA LEU A 46 13.56 3.16 -4.73
C LEU A 46 12.06 3.41 -4.66
N ALA A 47 11.31 2.37 -5.02
CA ALA A 47 9.88 2.33 -4.76
C ALA A 47 9.66 2.11 -3.25
N SER A 48 8.50 2.53 -2.75
CA SER A 48 8.14 2.36 -1.34
C SER A 48 6.99 1.36 -1.22
N PHE A 49 7.25 0.25 -0.56
CA PHE A 49 6.23 -0.73 -0.20
C PHE A 49 5.82 -0.44 1.24
N ILE A 50 4.59 0.03 1.43
CA ILE A 50 4.09 0.40 2.75
C ILE A 50 3.10 -0.66 3.20
N LEU A 51 3.39 -1.31 4.32
CA LEU A 51 2.48 -2.29 4.90
C LEU A 51 1.87 -1.70 6.17
N PHE A 52 0.56 -1.53 6.14
CA PHE A 52 -0.20 -1.03 7.28
C PHE A 52 -0.56 -2.21 8.18
N ILE A 53 -0.17 -2.13 9.44
CA ILE A 53 -0.30 -3.21 10.42
C ILE A 53 -0.76 -2.65 11.76
N SER A 54 -1.09 -3.57 12.68
CA SER A 54 -1.43 -3.20 14.06
C SER A 54 -0.93 -4.29 15.00
N PRO A 55 -0.45 -3.92 16.20
CA PRO A 55 -0.05 -4.92 17.19
C PRO A 55 -1.17 -5.86 17.63
N THR A 56 -2.43 -5.46 17.41
CA THR A 56 -3.59 -6.28 17.77
C THR A 56 -4.08 -7.16 16.63
N CYS A 57 -3.42 -7.12 15.49
CA CYS A 57 -3.82 -7.88 14.31
C CYS A 57 -2.95 -9.12 14.15
N PRO A 58 -3.49 -10.34 14.38
CA PRO A 58 -2.65 -11.55 14.29
C PRO A 58 -2.19 -11.86 12.86
N VAL A 59 -3.00 -11.54 11.86
CA VAL A 59 -2.62 -11.73 10.45
C VAL A 59 -1.45 -10.82 10.09
N CYS A 60 -1.46 -9.58 10.60
CA CYS A 60 -0.38 -8.64 10.37
C CYS A 60 0.95 -9.21 10.86
N LYS A 61 0.93 -9.77 12.07
CA LYS A 61 2.13 -10.34 12.68
C LYS A 61 2.73 -11.44 11.79
N SER A 62 1.89 -12.31 11.24
CA SER A 62 2.38 -13.41 10.40
C SER A 62 2.90 -12.93 9.05
N LEU A 63 2.43 -11.77 8.57
CA LEU A 63 2.85 -11.25 7.28
C LEU A 63 4.17 -10.46 7.32
N VAL A 64 4.57 -9.99 8.48
CA VAL A 64 5.78 -9.16 8.59
C VAL A 64 7.03 -9.89 8.05
N PRO A 65 7.33 -11.14 8.45
CA PRO A 65 8.49 -11.82 7.88
C PRO A 65 8.37 -12.01 6.37
N THR A 66 7.18 -12.26 5.88
CA THR A 66 6.92 -12.45 4.46
C THR A 66 7.19 -11.17 3.69
N ALA A 67 6.72 -10.03 4.19
CA ALA A 67 6.95 -8.73 3.57
C ALA A 67 8.44 -8.39 3.57
N LYS A 68 9.13 -8.65 4.68
CA LYS A 68 10.55 -8.42 4.77
C LYS A 68 11.32 -9.25 3.74
N SER A 69 10.96 -10.51 3.60
CA SER A 69 11.58 -11.41 2.64
C SER A 69 11.35 -10.93 1.20
N LEU A 70 10.12 -10.57 0.89
CA LEU A 70 9.77 -10.12 -0.46
C LEU A 70 10.52 -8.86 -0.83
N VAL A 71 10.46 -7.83 0.02
CA VAL A 71 11.13 -6.56 -0.28
C VAL A 71 12.64 -6.72 -0.28
N ASN A 72 13.18 -7.59 0.57
CA ASN A 72 14.61 -7.86 0.59
C ASN A 72 15.08 -8.46 -0.74
N SER A 73 14.28 -9.31 -1.35
CA SER A 73 14.60 -9.87 -2.67
C SER A 73 14.54 -8.81 -3.77
N GLU A 74 13.90 -7.68 -3.50
CA GLU A 74 13.77 -6.56 -4.43
C GLU A 74 14.49 -5.31 -3.91
N SER A 75 15.46 -5.48 -3.01
CA SER A 75 16.09 -4.36 -2.31
C SER A 75 16.83 -3.40 -3.23
N HIS A 76 17.18 -3.83 -4.43
CA HIS A 76 17.84 -2.96 -5.41
C HIS A 76 16.89 -1.89 -5.97
N ARG A 77 15.59 -2.06 -5.82
CA ARG A 77 14.60 -1.12 -6.39
C ARG A 77 13.46 -0.76 -5.45
N MET A 78 13.44 -1.32 -4.25
CA MET A 78 12.28 -1.20 -3.35
C MET A 78 12.72 -1.17 -1.90
N GLN A 79 12.03 -0.38 -1.10
CA GLN A 79 12.22 -0.32 0.34
C GLN A 79 10.89 -0.61 1.04
N LEU A 80 10.97 -1.14 2.25
CA LEU A 80 9.80 -1.52 3.03
C LEU A 80 9.60 -0.52 4.16
N LEU A 81 8.35 -0.07 4.32
CA LEU A 81 7.95 0.78 5.42
C LEU A 81 6.72 0.14 6.08
N PHE A 82 6.77 0.03 7.40
CA PHE A 82 5.60 -0.39 8.18
C PHE A 82 4.91 0.83 8.73
N ALA A 83 3.59 0.83 8.68
CA ALA A 83 2.81 1.95 9.18
C ALA A 83 1.70 1.44 10.10
N SER A 84 1.46 2.18 11.15
CA SER A 84 0.40 1.87 12.09
C SER A 84 -0.16 3.18 12.63
N ASP A 85 -1.16 3.08 13.50
CA ASP A 85 -1.74 4.24 14.15
C ASP A 85 -1.77 4.04 15.66
N GLY A 86 -2.20 5.06 16.38
CA GLY A 86 -2.25 5.04 17.82
C GLY A 86 -1.11 5.85 18.42
N ASP A 87 -1.24 6.11 19.71
CA ASP A 87 -0.30 6.96 20.45
C ASP A 87 0.51 6.20 21.51
N GLU A 88 0.38 4.87 21.54
CA GLU A 88 1.13 4.06 22.49
C GLU A 88 2.48 3.66 21.90
N LEU A 89 3.39 4.62 21.87
CA LEU A 89 4.70 4.45 21.25
C LEU A 89 5.46 3.22 21.81
N GLU A 90 5.40 3.00 23.10
CA GLU A 90 6.11 1.88 23.73
C GLU A 90 5.60 0.53 23.22
N GLN A 91 4.29 0.42 23.01
CA GLN A 91 3.71 -0.81 22.47
C GLN A 91 4.25 -1.09 21.08
N HIS A 92 4.33 -0.05 20.26
CA HIS A 92 4.82 -0.19 18.88
C HIS A 92 6.32 -0.47 18.85
N GLN A 93 7.08 0.11 19.77
CA GLN A 93 8.52 -0.16 19.87
C GLN A 93 8.77 -1.62 20.26
N ARG A 94 7.98 -2.15 21.20
CA ARG A 94 8.09 -3.56 21.57
C ARG A 94 7.69 -4.47 20.39
N TYR A 95 6.61 -4.10 19.70
CA TYR A 95 6.13 -4.86 18.56
C TYR A 95 7.21 -4.92 17.46
N ALA A 96 7.80 -3.78 17.15
CA ALA A 96 8.88 -3.72 16.16
C ALA A 96 10.08 -4.58 16.58
N LYS A 97 10.43 -4.53 17.85
CA LYS A 97 11.54 -5.32 18.37
C LYS A 97 11.24 -6.81 18.28
N ASP A 98 10.04 -7.21 18.68
CA ASP A 98 9.63 -8.62 18.66
C ASP A 98 9.63 -9.19 17.24
N LEU A 99 9.32 -8.36 16.25
CA LEU A 99 9.24 -8.78 14.85
C LEU A 99 10.50 -8.44 14.06
N ASP A 100 11.53 -7.94 14.75
CA ASP A 100 12.79 -7.54 14.13
C ASP A 100 12.58 -6.54 12.99
N ILE A 101 11.77 -5.52 13.27
CA ILE A 101 11.54 -4.40 12.36
C ILE A 101 12.46 -3.26 12.78
N ASP A 102 13.16 -2.67 11.81
CA ASP A 102 13.97 -1.49 12.05
C ASP A 102 13.06 -0.33 12.48
N ASP A 103 13.39 0.29 13.62
CA ASP A 103 12.60 1.41 14.16
C ASP A 103 12.46 2.57 13.16
N ASN A 104 13.44 2.74 12.28
CA ASN A 104 13.40 3.79 11.26
C ASN A 104 12.54 3.42 10.07
N SER A 105 12.08 2.17 10.01
CA SER A 105 11.17 1.68 8.98
C SER A 105 9.75 1.50 9.49
N TYR A 106 9.43 2.10 10.64
CA TYR A 106 8.11 1.96 11.27
C TYR A 106 7.62 3.35 11.67
N VAL A 107 6.45 3.72 11.16
CA VAL A 107 5.85 5.03 11.45
C VAL A 107 4.49 4.87 12.10
N LEU A 108 4.15 5.84 12.96
CA LEU A 108 2.83 5.97 13.54
C LEU A 108 2.18 7.18 12.91
N SER A 109 1.18 6.97 12.07
CA SER A 109 0.52 8.08 11.39
C SER A 109 -0.90 7.68 10.99
N GLU A 110 -1.86 8.21 11.71
CA GLU A 110 -3.25 8.08 11.34
C GLU A 110 -3.51 8.80 10.02
N ALA A 111 -2.85 9.93 9.82
CA ALA A 111 -3.00 10.72 8.59
C ALA A 111 -2.58 9.93 7.36
N LEU A 112 -1.51 9.12 7.46
CA LEU A 112 -1.06 8.30 6.35
C LEU A 112 -2.12 7.25 5.98
N GLY A 113 -2.71 6.62 6.99
CA GLY A 113 -3.79 5.65 6.76
C GLY A 113 -4.99 6.29 6.07
N ARG A 114 -5.37 7.48 6.53
CA ARG A 114 -6.48 8.22 5.91
C ARG A 114 -6.16 8.63 4.47
N ALA A 115 -4.92 9.03 4.23
CA ALA A 115 -4.49 9.47 2.89
C ALA A 115 -4.68 8.36 1.85
N PHE A 116 -4.52 7.10 2.24
CA PHE A 116 -4.67 5.96 1.34
C PHE A 116 -5.95 5.17 1.60
N GLU A 117 -6.84 5.71 2.41
CA GLU A 117 -8.16 5.11 2.70
C GLU A 117 -8.06 3.72 3.30
N VAL A 118 -7.11 3.52 4.18
CA VAL A 118 -6.91 2.25 4.85
C VAL A 118 -8.01 2.05 5.87
N SER A 119 -8.86 1.06 5.68
CA SER A 119 -9.96 0.76 6.59
C SER A 119 -9.83 -0.61 7.24
N LYS A 120 -9.06 -1.50 6.62
CA LYS A 120 -8.85 -2.87 7.13
C LYS A 120 -7.39 -3.22 7.03
N LEU A 121 -6.94 -4.12 7.89
CA LEU A 121 -5.54 -4.54 8.00
C LEU A 121 -5.41 -6.04 7.79
N PRO A 122 -4.29 -6.53 7.30
CA PRO A 122 -3.16 -5.77 6.75
C PRO A 122 -3.50 -5.15 5.40
N PHE A 123 -2.97 -3.98 5.15
CA PHE A 123 -3.21 -3.24 3.91
C PHE A 123 -1.87 -2.80 3.35
N ALA A 124 -1.68 -2.94 2.04
CA ALA A 124 -0.42 -2.56 1.42
C ALA A 124 -0.62 -1.46 0.39
N VAL A 125 0.38 -0.59 0.30
CA VAL A 125 0.43 0.50 -0.68
C VAL A 125 1.80 0.45 -1.33
N LEU A 126 1.83 0.49 -2.65
CA LEU A 126 3.09 0.51 -3.40
C LEU A 126 3.17 1.78 -4.22
N ILE A 127 4.21 2.58 -3.95
CA ILE A 127 4.47 3.84 -4.64
C ILE A 127 5.82 3.67 -5.34
N ASP A 128 5.87 3.97 -6.64
CA ASP A 128 7.14 3.80 -7.36
C ASP A 128 8.10 4.97 -7.09
N ALA A 129 9.29 4.91 -7.68
CA ALA A 129 10.33 5.91 -7.46
C ALA A 129 9.94 7.29 -7.98
N ASP A 130 9.00 7.35 -8.90
CA ASP A 130 8.50 8.62 -9.45
C ASP A 130 7.37 9.20 -8.59
N GLY A 131 6.98 8.51 -7.53
CA GLY A 131 5.90 8.95 -6.64
C GLY A 131 4.52 8.56 -7.10
N ILE A 132 4.42 7.73 -8.13
CA ILE A 132 3.14 7.29 -8.67
C ILE A 132 2.63 6.11 -7.85
N LEU A 133 1.37 6.15 -7.46
CA LEU A 133 0.73 5.04 -6.76
C LEU A 133 0.53 3.90 -7.76
N ARG A 134 1.18 2.76 -7.51
CA ARG A 134 1.16 1.63 -8.43
C ARG A 134 0.21 0.53 -7.99
N GLY A 135 -0.16 0.50 -6.73
CA GLY A 135 -1.12 -0.46 -6.25
C GLY A 135 -1.44 -0.26 -4.79
N LYS A 136 -2.60 -0.73 -4.38
CA LYS A 136 -3.00 -0.73 -2.97
C LYS A 136 -4.09 -1.78 -2.78
N GLY A 137 -4.19 -2.31 -1.58
CA GLY A 137 -5.24 -3.27 -1.27
C GLY A 137 -4.95 -4.07 -0.02
N LEU A 138 -5.95 -4.82 0.41
CA LEU A 138 -5.81 -5.78 1.50
C LEU A 138 -4.87 -6.90 1.06
N VAL A 139 -3.97 -7.30 1.93
CA VAL A 139 -3.04 -8.37 1.65
C VAL A 139 -3.05 -9.36 2.80
N ASN A 140 -3.26 -10.64 2.50
CA ASN A 140 -3.26 -11.70 3.49
C ASN A 140 -2.17 -12.73 3.24
N THR A 141 -1.56 -12.70 2.05
CA THR A 141 -0.59 -13.70 1.63
C THR A 141 0.56 -13.03 0.88
N ARG A 142 1.65 -13.78 0.71
CA ARG A 142 2.76 -13.34 -0.12
C ARG A 142 2.31 -13.10 -1.55
N GLU A 143 1.42 -13.92 -2.05
CA GLU A 143 0.93 -13.78 -3.43
C GLU A 143 0.21 -12.47 -3.66
N HIS A 144 -0.56 -12.00 -2.67
CA HIS A 144 -1.19 -10.69 -2.76
C HIS A 144 -0.15 -9.57 -2.88
N MET A 145 0.92 -9.68 -2.09
CA MET A 145 1.99 -8.68 -2.11
C MET A 145 2.78 -8.75 -3.42
N GLU A 146 3.04 -9.95 -3.92
CA GLU A 146 3.70 -10.14 -5.21
C GLU A 146 2.88 -9.56 -6.35
N SER A 147 1.56 -9.63 -6.24
CA SER A 147 0.66 -9.05 -7.23
C SER A 147 0.81 -7.53 -7.32
N LEU A 148 1.05 -6.87 -6.18
CA LEU A 148 1.30 -5.43 -6.19
C LEU A 148 2.60 -5.09 -6.90
N VAL A 149 3.65 -5.86 -6.65
CA VAL A 149 4.94 -5.68 -7.32
C VAL A 149 4.77 -5.89 -8.83
N GLU A 150 4.03 -6.92 -9.20
CA GLU A 150 3.76 -7.21 -10.60
C GLU A 150 2.92 -6.10 -11.24
N SER A 151 1.99 -5.51 -10.51
CA SER A 151 1.20 -4.37 -10.98
C SER A 151 2.10 -3.19 -11.31
N MET A 152 3.11 -2.95 -10.50
CA MET A 152 4.07 -1.89 -10.75
C MET A 152 4.84 -2.17 -12.05
N ASP A 153 5.26 -3.41 -12.25
CA ASP A 153 6.06 -3.79 -13.41
C ASP A 153 5.25 -3.81 -14.69
N SER A 154 3.99 -4.21 -14.61
CA SER A 154 3.13 -4.36 -15.80
C SER A 154 2.29 -3.12 -16.09
N GLY A 155 2.23 -2.17 -15.14
CA GLY A 155 1.39 -0.98 -15.29
C GLY A 155 -0.07 -1.22 -14.96
N ILE A 156 -0.42 -2.38 -14.39
CA ILE A 156 -1.79 -2.67 -13.94
C ILE A 156 -1.99 -2.08 -12.55
N VAL A 157 -3.19 -1.59 -12.29
CA VAL A 157 -3.43 -0.56 -11.28
C VAL A 157 -3.51 -1.00 -9.82
N THR A 158 -4.24 -2.06 -9.43
CA THR A 158 -4.35 -2.56 -8.04
C THR A 158 -4.46 -4.07 -8.03
N VAL A 159 -4.34 -4.68 -6.83
CA VAL A 159 -4.58 -6.12 -6.69
C VAL A 159 -5.99 -6.46 -7.14
N GLN A 160 -6.98 -5.71 -6.67
CA GLN A 160 -8.37 -5.93 -7.03
C GLN A 160 -8.63 -5.64 -8.50
N GLU A 161 -8.05 -4.58 -9.00
CA GLU A 161 -8.16 -4.22 -10.41
C GLU A 161 -7.39 -5.18 -11.31
N TYR A 162 -6.26 -5.69 -10.82
CA TYR A 162 -5.51 -6.72 -11.53
C TYR A 162 -6.37 -7.97 -11.72
N ILE A 163 -6.99 -8.45 -10.64
CA ILE A 163 -7.89 -9.59 -10.69
C ILE A 163 -9.08 -9.30 -11.60
N GLY A 164 -9.65 -8.11 -11.47
CA GLY A 164 -10.74 -7.66 -12.32
C GLY A 164 -10.35 -7.59 -13.78
N SER A 165 -9.15 -7.10 -14.07
CA SER A 165 -8.63 -7.06 -15.45
C SER A 165 -8.49 -8.44 -16.05
N ILE A 166 -7.97 -9.40 -15.27
CA ILE A 166 -7.84 -10.78 -15.72
C ILE A 166 -9.22 -11.36 -16.03
N GLN A 167 -10.20 -11.14 -15.16
CA GLN A 167 -11.55 -11.62 -15.38
C GLN A 167 -12.18 -10.98 -16.60
N ASN A 168 -11.99 -9.68 -16.78
CA ASN A 168 -12.52 -8.97 -17.95
C ASN A 168 -11.87 -9.45 -19.23
N GLU A 169 -10.59 -9.71 -19.22
CA GLU A 169 -9.89 -10.25 -20.39
C GLU A 169 -10.43 -11.65 -20.74
N GLN A 170 -10.65 -12.49 -19.74
CA GLN A 170 -11.21 -13.82 -19.95
C GLN A 170 -12.62 -13.72 -20.51
N GLU A 171 -13.43 -12.84 -19.96
CA GLU A 171 -14.79 -12.63 -20.46
C GLU A 171 -14.78 -12.12 -21.91
N SER A 172 -13.91 -11.21 -22.22
CA SER A 172 -13.75 -10.68 -23.58
C SER A 172 -13.32 -11.79 -24.55
N ILE A 173 -12.36 -12.61 -24.16
CA ILE A 173 -11.89 -13.72 -24.96
C ILE A 173 -13.00 -14.74 -25.18
N GLU A 174 -13.72 -15.09 -24.12
CA GLU A 174 -14.83 -16.04 -24.22
C GLU A 174 -15.94 -15.49 -25.12
N SER A 175 -16.31 -14.24 -24.94
CA SER A 175 -17.33 -13.59 -25.73
C SER A 175 -16.92 -13.54 -27.21
N SER A 176 -15.68 -13.16 -27.47
CA SER A 176 -15.13 -13.11 -28.81
C SER A 176 -15.10 -14.50 -29.46
N ALA A 177 -14.69 -15.51 -28.69
CA ALA A 177 -14.66 -16.88 -29.18
C ALA A 177 -16.08 -17.37 -29.52
N MET A 178 -17.06 -17.04 -28.68
CA MET A 178 -18.46 -17.40 -28.94
C MET A 178 -18.99 -16.71 -30.19
N GLU A 179 -18.63 -15.47 -30.41
CA GLU A 179 -19.04 -14.72 -31.59
C GLU A 179 -18.42 -15.27 -32.87
N HIS A 180 -17.17 -15.75 -32.80
CA HIS A 180 -16.43 -16.22 -33.97
C HIS A 180 -16.59 -17.71 -34.22
N THR A 181 -16.85 -18.49 -33.19
CA THR A 181 -16.93 -19.97 -33.31
C THR A 181 -18.33 -20.52 -33.13
N SER A 182 -19.24 -19.71 -32.65
CA SER A 182 -20.63 -20.15 -32.45
C SER A 182 -21.62 -19.40 -33.32
#